data_f0d951ab6f1e95c400cde19497a0d490
#
_entry.id   f0d951ab6f1e95c400cde19497a0d490
#
_cell.length_a   1.000
_cell.length_b   1.000
_cell.length_c   1.000
_cell.angle_alpha   90.00
_cell.angle_beta   90.00
_cell.angle_gamma   90.00
#
_symmetry.space_group_name_H-M   'P 1'
#
loop_
_entity.id
_entity.type
_entity.pdbx_description
1 polymer ?
#
loop_
_entity_poly.entity_id
_entity_poly.type
_entity_poly.pdbx_seq_one_letter_code
_entity_poly.pdbx_strand_id
1 'polypeptide(L)'
;MKQYLLGKLADFPEGCGRAFQAGARTVAVFRSNGKIYALANRCVHKGASMCDGGLAEGGKVVRCPWHNWSFELETGQNCVDRNERLRTYEVKMDGDQVILCA
;
A
#
# COMPACT_ATOMS: atom_id res chain seq x y z
N MET A 1 18.78 1.94 4.11
CA MET A 1 17.50 1.74 3.42
C MET A 1 17.77 1.35 1.97
N LYS A 2 17.19 0.27 1.52
CA LYS A 2 17.39 -0.20 0.16
C LYS A 2 16.35 0.38 -0.77
N GLN A 3 16.68 0.49 -2.04
CA GLN A 3 15.76 0.94 -3.08
C GLN A 3 15.45 -0.21 -4.03
N TYR A 4 14.18 -0.36 -4.37
CA TYR A 4 13.70 -1.41 -5.25
C TYR A 4 12.94 -0.78 -6.41
N LEU A 5 13.36 -1.06 -7.62
CA LEU A 5 12.62 -0.62 -8.81
C LEU A 5 11.41 -1.53 -8.99
N LEU A 6 10.22 -0.98 -8.86
CA LEU A 6 8.98 -1.75 -8.97
C LEU A 6 8.42 -1.80 -10.38
N GLY A 7 8.76 -0.84 -11.21
CA GLY A 7 8.27 -0.75 -12.57
C GLY A 7 8.01 0.68 -12.96
N LYS A 8 7.26 0.85 -14.05
CA LYS A 8 6.86 2.17 -14.54
C LYS A 8 5.49 2.54 -14.01
N LEU A 9 5.20 3.81 -13.92
CA LEU A 9 3.90 4.29 -13.45
C LEU A 9 2.74 3.67 -14.25
N ALA A 10 2.93 3.48 -15.56
CA ALA A 10 1.92 2.87 -16.41
C ALA A 10 1.61 1.40 -16.05
N ASP A 11 2.48 0.74 -15.30
CA ASP A 11 2.27 -0.64 -14.85
C ASP A 11 1.33 -0.73 -13.63
N PHE A 12 0.94 0.42 -13.08
CA PHE A 12 0.09 0.49 -11.89
C PHE A 12 -1.26 1.10 -12.25
N PRO A 13 -2.30 0.28 -12.49
CA PRO A 13 -3.63 0.82 -12.76
C PRO A 13 -4.18 1.59 -11.57
N GLU A 14 -4.87 2.68 -11.85
CA GLU A 14 -5.51 3.50 -10.81
C GLU A 14 -6.50 2.63 -10.00
N GLY A 15 -6.40 2.71 -8.67
CA GLY A 15 -7.32 2.02 -7.78
C GLY A 15 -7.01 0.54 -7.53
N CYS A 16 -5.93 0.02 -8.10
CA CYS A 16 -5.56 -1.39 -7.96
C CYS A 16 -4.34 -1.56 -7.08
N GLY A 17 -4.33 -2.63 -6.30
CA GLY A 17 -3.20 -3.02 -5.46
C GLY A 17 -2.39 -4.13 -6.09
N ARG A 18 -1.08 -4.10 -5.86
CA ARG A 18 -0.15 -5.15 -6.25
C ARG A 18 0.80 -5.47 -5.12
N ALA A 19 1.17 -6.74 -4.99
CA ALA A 19 2.13 -7.18 -3.97
C ALA A 19 3.52 -7.26 -4.56
N PHE A 20 4.51 -6.79 -3.82
CA PHE A 20 5.92 -6.87 -4.17
C PHE A 20 6.72 -7.42 -3.00
N GLN A 21 7.74 -8.21 -3.31
CA GLN A 21 8.68 -8.70 -2.31
C GLN A 21 9.85 -7.73 -2.21
N ALA A 22 10.08 -7.21 -1.01
CA ALA A 22 11.18 -6.29 -0.72
C ALA A 22 12.04 -6.90 0.38
N GLY A 23 13.03 -7.69 0.00
CA GLY A 23 13.80 -8.46 0.96
C GLY A 23 12.92 -9.50 1.64
N ALA A 24 12.87 -9.49 2.97
CA ALA A 24 12.03 -10.41 3.75
C ALA A 24 10.60 -9.91 3.92
N ARG A 25 10.25 -8.76 3.35
CA ARG A 25 8.95 -8.11 3.53
C ARG A 25 8.12 -8.17 2.27
N THR A 26 6.81 -8.33 2.43
CA THR A 26 5.86 -8.21 1.34
C THR A 26 5.14 -6.86 1.47
N VAL A 27 5.12 -6.11 0.40
CA VAL A 27 4.59 -4.74 0.38
C VAL A 27 3.43 -4.66 -0.60
N ALA A 28 2.33 -4.05 -0.16
CA ALA A 28 1.20 -3.75 -1.02
C ALA A 28 1.38 -2.35 -1.59
N VAL A 29 1.28 -2.22 -2.91
CA VAL A 29 1.48 -0.95 -3.60
C VAL A 29 0.18 -0.58 -4.31
N PHE A 30 -0.32 0.61 -4.06
CA PHE A 30 -1.56 1.12 -4.63
C PHE A 30 -1.30 2.41 -5.39
N ARG A 31 -1.98 2.57 -6.51
CA ARG A 31 -2.07 3.85 -7.18
C ARG A 31 -3.43 4.46 -6.91
N SER A 32 -3.45 5.64 -6.31
CA SER A 32 -4.69 6.33 -5.99
C SER A 32 -4.54 7.82 -6.23
N ASN A 33 -5.46 8.39 -7.00
CA ASN A 33 -5.46 9.81 -7.33
C ASN A 33 -4.13 10.29 -7.91
N GLY A 34 -3.51 9.44 -8.74
CA GLY A 34 -2.25 9.74 -9.39
C GLY A 34 -1.01 9.56 -8.55
N LYS A 35 -1.16 9.15 -7.29
CA LYS A 35 -0.03 8.91 -6.38
C LYS A 35 0.14 7.42 -6.11
N ILE A 36 1.38 7.04 -5.81
CA ILE A 36 1.72 5.67 -5.43
C ILE A 36 1.92 5.60 -3.92
N TYR A 37 1.27 4.63 -3.29
CA TYR A 37 1.38 4.38 -1.85
C TYR A 37 1.85 2.96 -1.61
N ALA A 38 2.71 2.76 -0.63
CA ALA A 38 3.22 1.45 -0.27
C ALA A 38 2.99 1.19 1.21
N LEU A 39 2.39 0.04 1.50
CA LEU A 39 2.04 -0.38 2.86
C LEU A 39 2.46 -1.82 3.06
N ALA A 40 2.59 -2.24 4.32
CA ALA A 40 2.76 -3.66 4.59
C ALA A 40 1.59 -4.44 3.99
N ASN A 41 1.89 -5.52 3.26
CA ASN A 41 0.85 -6.31 2.57
C ASN A 41 0.10 -7.25 3.50
N ARG A 42 0.22 -7.06 4.79
CA ARG A 42 -0.37 -7.96 5.75
C ARG A 42 -1.18 -7.17 6.76
N CYS A 43 -2.46 -7.49 6.87
CA CYS A 43 -3.30 -6.89 7.89
C CYS A 43 -2.73 -7.22 9.27
N VAL A 44 -2.53 -6.20 10.10
CA VAL A 44 -1.93 -6.36 11.43
C VAL A 44 -2.72 -7.30 12.34
N HIS A 45 -4.01 -7.47 12.07
CA HIS A 45 -4.90 -8.25 12.91
C HIS A 45 -5.10 -9.69 12.39
N LYS A 46 -5.37 -9.85 11.10
CA LYS A 46 -5.75 -11.14 10.52
C LYS A 46 -4.74 -11.72 9.54
N GLY A 47 -3.72 -10.96 9.17
CA GLY A 47 -2.74 -11.43 8.20
C GLY A 47 -3.25 -11.49 6.76
N ALA A 48 -4.38 -10.87 6.48
CA ALA A 48 -4.92 -10.80 5.12
C ALA A 48 -4.02 -10.01 4.20
N SER A 49 -4.02 -10.35 2.91
CA SER A 49 -3.23 -9.63 1.91
C SER A 49 -3.88 -8.30 1.57
N MET A 50 -3.27 -7.20 1.98
CA MET A 50 -3.84 -5.87 1.79
C MET A 50 -3.96 -5.48 0.32
N CYS A 51 -3.10 -6.04 -0.56
CA CYS A 51 -3.20 -5.74 -1.99
C CYS A 51 -4.51 -6.22 -2.62
N ASP A 52 -5.22 -7.14 -1.96
CA ASP A 52 -6.54 -7.60 -2.39
C ASP A 52 -7.67 -6.73 -1.84
N GLY A 53 -7.35 -5.75 -1.00
CA GLY A 53 -8.33 -4.84 -0.44
C GLY A 53 -8.77 -3.79 -1.45
N GLY A 54 -10.02 -3.36 -1.33
CA GLY A 54 -10.55 -2.29 -2.15
C GLY A 54 -10.25 -0.91 -1.58
N LEU A 55 -10.14 0.08 -2.46
CA LEU A 55 -10.00 1.46 -2.02
C LEU A 55 -11.39 2.05 -1.73
N ALA A 56 -11.46 2.96 -0.79
CA ALA A 56 -12.68 3.60 -0.38
C ALA A 56 -12.43 5.06 -0.02
N GLU A 57 -13.50 5.80 0.24
CA GLU A 57 -13.47 7.21 0.64
C GLU A 57 -12.65 8.09 -0.29
N GLY A 58 -12.94 7.99 -1.59
CA GLY A 58 -12.25 8.77 -2.60
C GLY A 58 -10.82 8.34 -2.83
N GLY A 59 -10.49 7.09 -2.51
CA GLY A 59 -9.15 6.55 -2.70
C GLY A 59 -8.18 6.88 -1.57
N LYS A 60 -8.68 7.33 -0.43
CA LYS A 60 -7.84 7.71 0.72
C LYS A 60 -7.54 6.55 1.65
N VAL A 61 -8.38 5.52 1.64
CA VAL A 61 -8.23 4.37 2.53
C VAL A 61 -8.29 3.08 1.74
N VAL A 62 -7.67 2.03 2.30
CA VAL A 62 -7.78 0.66 1.80
C VAL A 62 -8.52 -0.17 2.86
N ARG A 63 -9.46 -1.01 2.41
CA ARG A 63 -10.19 -1.93 3.29
C ARG A 63 -9.54 -3.28 3.29
N CYS A 64 -9.37 -3.85 4.50
CA CYS A 64 -8.92 -5.24 4.62
C CYS A 64 -9.98 -6.16 3.98
N PRO A 65 -9.57 -7.14 3.13
CA PRO A 65 -10.54 -8.00 2.46
C PRO A 65 -11.26 -8.98 3.39
N TRP A 66 -10.75 -9.22 4.60
CA TRP A 66 -11.32 -10.21 5.51
C TRP A 66 -12.25 -9.63 6.59
N HIS A 67 -12.20 -8.31 6.81
CA HIS A 67 -13.06 -7.64 7.79
C HIS A 67 -13.18 -6.17 7.42
N ASN A 68 -13.94 -5.41 8.21
CA ASN A 68 -14.28 -4.03 7.87
C ASN A 68 -13.23 -3.01 8.29
N TRP A 69 -12.05 -3.42 8.72
CA TRP A 69 -11.01 -2.48 9.07
C TRP A 69 -10.49 -1.80 7.82
N SER A 70 -10.29 -0.48 7.95
CA SER A 70 -9.75 0.36 6.89
C SER A 70 -8.51 1.05 7.39
N PHE A 71 -7.57 1.29 6.50
CA PHE A 71 -6.31 1.93 6.82
C PHE A 71 -6.08 3.09 5.86
N GLU A 72 -5.64 4.22 6.40
CA GLU A 72 -5.26 5.36 5.56
C GLU A 72 -4.03 5.00 4.73
N LEU A 73 -4.10 5.29 3.43
CA LEU A 73 -2.97 5.00 2.54
C LEU A 73 -1.74 5.83 2.89
N GLU A 74 -1.94 7.07 3.28
CA GLU A 74 -0.84 7.99 3.53
C GLU A 74 -0.10 7.70 4.83
N THR A 75 -0.82 7.32 5.88
CA THR A 75 -0.24 7.15 7.22
C THR A 75 -0.21 5.71 7.71
N GLY A 76 -1.04 4.85 7.14
CA GLY A 76 -1.23 3.49 7.61
C GLY A 76 -2.14 3.39 8.83
N GLN A 77 -2.69 4.50 9.28
CA GLN A 77 -3.53 4.54 10.48
C GLN A 77 -4.82 3.76 10.26
N ASN A 78 -5.15 2.87 11.21
CA ASN A 78 -6.42 2.15 11.21
C ASN A 78 -7.55 3.14 11.52
N CYS A 79 -8.60 3.13 10.70
CA CYS A 79 -9.72 4.05 10.86
C CYS A 79 -10.71 3.62 11.94
N VAL A 80 -10.70 2.36 12.32
CA VAL A 80 -11.57 1.80 13.34
C VAL A 80 -10.90 1.77 14.70
N ASP A 81 -9.70 1.21 14.76
CA ASP A 81 -8.91 1.13 16.00
C ASP A 81 -7.63 1.93 15.83
N ARG A 82 -7.57 3.10 16.46
CA ARG A 82 -6.43 4.01 16.32
C ARG A 82 -5.16 3.53 16.99
N ASN A 83 -5.22 2.46 17.76
CA ASN A 83 -4.04 1.84 18.34
C ASN A 83 -3.32 0.92 17.34
N GLU A 84 -3.99 0.58 16.25
CA GLU A 84 -3.43 -0.27 15.19
C GLU A 84 -2.97 0.57 14.01
N ARG A 85 -1.86 0.17 13.42
CA ARG A 85 -1.28 0.91 12.30
C ARG A 85 -0.51 -0.02 11.41
N LEU A 86 -0.73 0.08 10.09
CA LEU A 86 0.10 -0.59 9.10
C LEU A 86 1.37 0.23 8.87
N ARG A 87 2.48 -0.46 8.68
CA ARG A 87 3.72 0.20 8.30
C ARG A 87 3.59 0.73 6.88
N THR A 88 4.01 1.96 6.66
CA THR A 88 4.09 2.57 5.33
C THR A 88 5.54 2.65 4.90
N TYR A 89 5.75 2.71 3.58
CA TYR A 89 7.07 2.81 2.99
C TYR A 89 7.11 4.00 2.05
N GLU A 90 8.26 4.64 1.97
CA GLU A 90 8.45 5.75 1.05
C GLU A 90 8.52 5.23 -0.39
N VAL A 91 7.89 5.95 -1.30
CA VAL A 91 7.96 5.71 -2.73
C VAL A 91 8.51 6.95 -3.40
N LYS A 92 9.51 6.77 -4.25
CA LYS A 92 10.09 7.84 -5.05
C LYS A 92 9.77 7.63 -6.51
N MET A 93 9.61 8.73 -7.23
CA MET A 93 9.44 8.72 -8.67
C MET A 93 10.72 9.25 -9.32
N ASP A 94 11.26 8.49 -10.26
CA ASP A 94 12.39 8.91 -11.08
C ASP A 94 11.90 8.89 -12.52
N GLY A 95 11.47 10.08 -13.01
CA GLY A 95 10.73 10.14 -14.26
C GLY A 95 9.42 9.37 -14.14
N ASP A 96 9.26 8.31 -14.91
CA ASP A 96 8.11 7.41 -14.84
C ASP A 96 8.38 6.12 -14.04
N GLN A 97 9.57 6.00 -13.45
CA GLN A 97 9.94 4.80 -12.68
C GLN A 97 9.49 4.93 -11.24
N VAL A 98 8.90 3.84 -10.73
CA VAL A 98 8.40 3.75 -9.34
C VAL A 98 9.44 3.01 -8.52
N ILE A 99 9.98 3.68 -7.50
CA ILE A 99 11.04 3.15 -6.66
C ILE A 99 10.57 3.08 -5.22
N LEU A 100 10.62 1.89 -4.65
CA LEU A 100 10.28 1.66 -3.24
C LEU A 100 11.53 1.80 -2.39
N CYS A 101 11.41 2.56 -1.30
CA CYS A 101 12.46 2.70 -0.29
C CYS A 101 12.07 1.89 0.95
N ALA A 102 12.75 0.79 1.17
CA ALA A 102 12.40 -0.09 2.28
C ALA A 102 13.62 -0.64 3.02
#